data_bd804034814c0e2979a3c9db19655284
#
_entry.id   bd804034814c0e2979a3c9db19655284
#
_cell.length_a   1.000
_cell.length_b   1.000
_cell.length_c   1.000
_cell.angle_alpha   90.00
_cell.angle_beta   90.00
_cell.angle_gamma   90.00
#
_symmetry.space_group_name_H-M   'P 1'
#
loop_
_entity.id
_entity.type
_entity.pdbx_description
1 polymer ?
#
loop_
_entity_poly.entity_id
_entity_poly.type
_entity_poly.pdbx_seq_one_letter_code
_entity_poly.pdbx_strand_id
1 'polypeptide(L)'
;MQNNSKRYICVDVETAGPNPAGYSMLSIGAATVDHPQQQTFYIELRPVNSEHRLDADLIHRLSLEQLANDGIEPTEAMKQFAEWVEEVSGEREPVFVAFNAPFDWMFVADYFHRYLGRNPFGHRALDMKALFMGLRRVDWGETTYKKASAAFGLPEALSHHALKDAVQGAELFAAMLAELKELEYER
;
A
#
# COMPACT_ATOMS: atom_id res chain seq x y z
N MET A 1 14.26 -24.43 -8.50
CA MET A 1 13.08 -24.20 -7.62
C MET A 1 13.22 -22.79 -7.05
N GLN A 2 12.44 -21.84 -7.51
CA GLN A 2 12.44 -20.49 -6.88
C GLN A 2 11.88 -20.68 -5.46
N ASN A 3 12.71 -20.39 -4.47
CA ASN A 3 12.28 -20.35 -3.08
C ASN A 3 11.33 -19.15 -2.92
N ASN A 4 10.02 -19.38 -3.05
CA ASN A 4 8.99 -18.35 -2.92
C ASN A 4 8.77 -18.00 -1.44
N SER A 5 9.85 -17.62 -0.76
CA SER A 5 9.89 -17.32 0.68
C SER A 5 9.25 -15.98 1.05
N LYS A 6 8.82 -15.20 0.06
CA LYS A 6 8.24 -13.87 0.25
C LYS A 6 6.79 -13.82 -0.22
N ARG A 7 5.95 -13.10 0.53
CA ARG A 7 4.60 -12.70 0.16
C ARG A 7 4.58 -11.20 -0.05
N TYR A 8 4.53 -10.75 -1.28
CA TYR A 8 4.40 -9.33 -1.59
C TYR A 8 2.94 -8.90 -1.43
N ILE A 9 2.73 -7.84 -0.66
CA ILE A 9 1.42 -7.26 -0.38
C ILE A 9 1.49 -5.78 -0.73
N CYS A 10 0.76 -5.38 -1.76
CA CYS A 10 0.62 -3.99 -2.12
C CYS A 10 -0.38 -3.33 -1.19
N VAL A 11 -0.01 -2.19 -0.62
CA VAL A 11 -0.82 -1.44 0.34
C VAL A 11 -0.92 0.01 -0.11
N ASP A 12 -2.10 0.57 0.05
CA ASP A 12 -2.40 1.98 -0.15
C ASP A 12 -3.26 2.49 1.01
N VAL A 13 -3.09 3.74 1.42
CA VAL A 13 -3.84 4.35 2.51
C VAL A 13 -4.44 5.69 2.13
N GLU A 14 -5.65 5.98 2.63
CA GLU A 14 -6.17 7.34 2.62
C GLU A 14 -5.98 7.97 3.99
N THR A 15 -5.64 9.26 4.01
CA THR A 15 -5.24 9.96 5.23
C THR A 15 -5.83 11.36 5.29
N ALA A 16 -6.08 11.86 6.50
CA ALA A 16 -6.55 13.24 6.73
C ALA A 16 -5.47 14.32 6.49
N GLY A 17 -4.22 13.91 6.26
CA GLY A 17 -3.10 14.85 6.02
C GLY A 17 -1.75 14.14 5.92
N PRO A 18 -0.64 14.89 5.90
CA PRO A 18 0.64 14.40 5.36
C PRO A 18 1.49 13.55 6.32
N ASN A 19 1.10 13.36 7.57
CA ASN A 19 1.90 12.59 8.53
C ASN A 19 1.06 12.05 9.70
N PRO A 20 1.41 10.88 10.29
CA PRO A 20 0.63 10.25 11.36
C PRO A 20 0.77 10.94 12.73
N ALA A 21 1.72 11.85 12.91
CA ALA A 21 1.85 12.58 14.17
C ALA A 21 0.73 13.64 14.35
N GLY A 22 0.25 14.21 13.25
CA GLY A 22 -0.79 15.23 13.27
C GLY A 22 -2.13 14.77 12.70
N TYR A 23 -2.15 13.74 11.86
CA TYR A 23 -3.34 13.41 11.07
C TYR A 23 -3.68 11.92 11.13
N SER A 24 -4.96 11.64 11.01
CA SER A 24 -5.49 10.28 11.05
C SER A 24 -5.26 9.53 9.73
N MET A 25 -4.96 8.24 9.81
CA MET A 25 -5.19 7.31 8.72
C MET A 25 -6.68 6.98 8.68
N LEU A 26 -7.31 7.06 7.51
CA LEU A 26 -8.76 6.96 7.32
C LEU A 26 -9.18 5.63 6.71
N SER A 27 -8.39 5.06 5.82
CA SER A 27 -8.63 3.72 5.29
C SER A 27 -7.33 3.02 4.92
N ILE A 28 -7.39 1.68 4.90
CA ILE A 28 -6.32 0.80 4.42
C ILE A 28 -6.91 -0.08 3.34
N GLY A 29 -6.27 -0.09 2.18
CA GLY A 29 -6.47 -1.06 1.13
C GLY A 29 -5.22 -1.91 0.96
N ALA A 30 -5.38 -3.22 0.78
CA ALA A 30 -4.26 -4.11 0.51
C ALA A 30 -4.65 -5.21 -0.48
N ALA A 31 -3.67 -5.65 -1.27
CA ALA A 31 -3.83 -6.72 -2.25
C ALA A 31 -2.56 -7.55 -2.35
N THR A 32 -2.69 -8.88 -2.39
CA THR A 32 -1.55 -9.75 -2.69
C THR A 32 -1.17 -9.64 -4.17
N VAL A 33 0.12 -9.79 -4.47
CA VAL A 33 0.64 -9.64 -5.84
C VAL A 33 0.47 -10.92 -6.68
N ASP A 34 -0.13 -11.97 -6.13
CA ASP A 34 -0.28 -13.26 -6.79
C ASP A 34 -1.47 -13.29 -7.77
N HIS A 35 -1.22 -13.45 -9.06
CA HIS A 35 -2.25 -13.77 -10.04
C HIS A 35 -2.27 -15.27 -10.34
N PRO A 36 -3.43 -15.89 -10.52
CA PRO A 36 -4.81 -15.36 -10.51
C PRO A 36 -5.50 -15.38 -9.14
N GLN A 37 -4.80 -15.70 -8.07
CA GLN A 37 -5.36 -15.88 -6.71
C GLN A 37 -5.15 -14.66 -5.82
N GLN A 38 -5.36 -13.45 -6.35
CA GLN A 38 -5.24 -12.22 -5.59
C GLN A 38 -6.25 -12.18 -4.43
N GLN A 39 -5.74 -11.97 -3.22
CA GLN A 39 -6.53 -11.73 -2.02
C GLN A 39 -6.47 -10.26 -1.66
N THR A 40 -7.57 -9.72 -1.15
CA THR A 40 -7.70 -8.29 -0.88
C THR A 40 -8.19 -8.03 0.54
N PHE A 41 -7.84 -6.87 1.08
CA PHE A 41 -8.31 -6.35 2.36
C PHE A 41 -8.72 -4.89 2.21
N TYR A 42 -9.79 -4.50 2.91
CA TYR A 42 -10.21 -3.11 3.01
C TYR A 42 -10.82 -2.83 4.36
N ILE A 43 -10.45 -1.72 4.97
CA ILE A 43 -11.04 -1.26 6.23
C ILE A 43 -11.03 0.25 6.31
N GLU A 44 -12.08 0.82 6.87
CA GLU A 44 -12.18 2.25 7.21
C GLU A 44 -12.02 2.43 8.71
N LEU A 45 -11.18 3.40 9.10
CA LEU A 45 -10.80 3.64 10.47
C LEU A 45 -11.53 4.86 11.04
N ARG A 46 -11.87 4.78 12.32
CA ARG A 46 -12.28 5.96 13.08
C ARG A 46 -11.10 6.93 13.20
N PRO A 47 -11.29 8.23 12.85
CA PRO A 47 -10.25 9.23 13.01
C PRO A 47 -9.82 9.37 14.48
N VAL A 48 -8.52 9.51 14.72
CA VAL A 48 -7.96 9.67 16.09
C VAL A 48 -8.02 11.10 16.60
N ASN A 49 -8.26 12.06 15.69
CA ASN A 49 -8.48 13.47 15.97
C ASN A 49 -9.29 14.11 14.83
N SER A 50 -9.65 15.36 14.98
CA SER A 50 -10.40 16.14 13.98
C SER A 50 -9.52 16.92 13.01
N GLU A 51 -8.20 16.79 13.11
CA GLU A 51 -7.27 17.50 12.24
C GLU A 51 -7.32 16.93 10.82
N HIS A 52 -7.52 17.80 9.84
CA HIS A 52 -7.59 17.41 8.43
C HIS A 52 -7.12 18.54 7.52
N ARG A 53 -6.83 18.18 6.28
CA ARG A 53 -6.48 19.13 5.22
C ARG A 53 -7.52 19.07 4.11
N LEU A 54 -8.00 20.22 3.69
CA LEU A 54 -9.00 20.33 2.62
C LEU A 54 -8.54 19.72 1.28
N ASP A 55 -7.23 19.78 1.00
CA ASP A 55 -6.66 19.15 -0.19
C ASP A 55 -6.72 17.61 -0.12
N ALA A 56 -6.53 17.00 1.04
CA ALA A 56 -6.72 15.58 1.26
C ALA A 56 -8.20 15.17 1.12
N ASP A 57 -9.12 15.90 1.73
CA ASP A 57 -10.56 15.63 1.67
C ASP A 57 -11.09 15.63 0.22
N LEU A 58 -10.58 16.52 -0.63
CA LEU A 58 -10.94 16.58 -2.05
C LEU A 58 -10.43 15.35 -2.84
N ILE A 59 -9.38 14.71 -2.38
CA ILE A 59 -8.76 13.55 -3.01
C ILE A 59 -9.54 12.27 -2.67
N HIS A 60 -9.60 11.88 -1.40
CA HIS A 60 -10.17 10.59 -0.97
C HIS A 60 -11.69 10.60 -0.83
N ARG A 61 -12.34 11.76 -0.69
CA ARG A 61 -13.80 11.92 -0.57
C ARG A 61 -14.46 11.18 0.60
N LEU A 62 -13.69 10.76 1.60
CA LEU A 62 -14.21 10.15 2.83
C LEU A 62 -14.72 11.25 3.75
N SER A 63 -15.88 11.01 4.39
CA SER A 63 -16.43 11.92 5.38
C SER A 63 -15.87 11.62 6.76
N LEU A 64 -15.12 12.55 7.34
CA LEU A 64 -14.62 12.41 8.71
C LEU A 64 -15.75 12.25 9.73
N GLU A 65 -16.88 12.94 9.54
CA GLU A 65 -18.06 12.81 10.41
C GLU A 65 -18.65 11.39 10.35
N GLN A 66 -18.76 10.83 9.14
CA GLN A 66 -19.23 9.47 8.97
C GLN A 66 -18.25 8.46 9.58
N LEU A 67 -16.94 8.61 9.32
CA LEU A 67 -15.92 7.75 9.89
C LEU A 67 -15.82 7.84 11.41
N ALA A 68 -16.14 9.00 12.00
CA ALA A 68 -16.19 9.16 13.45
C ALA A 68 -17.32 8.30 14.09
N ASN A 69 -18.42 8.05 13.35
CA ASN A 69 -19.53 7.24 13.80
C ASN A 69 -19.38 5.76 13.44
N ASP A 70 -19.03 5.47 12.19
CA ASP A 70 -19.09 4.13 11.60
C ASP A 70 -17.71 3.46 11.46
N GLY A 71 -16.63 4.23 11.50
CA GLY A 71 -15.26 3.74 11.34
C GLY A 71 -14.83 2.81 12.48
N ILE A 72 -14.00 1.85 12.15
CA ILE A 72 -13.46 0.86 13.10
C ILE A 72 -12.38 1.51 13.97
N GLU A 73 -12.39 1.22 15.26
CA GLU A 73 -11.35 1.70 16.18
C GLU A 73 -9.96 1.29 15.69
N PRO A 74 -8.95 2.18 15.75
CA PRO A 74 -7.61 1.90 15.21
C PRO A 74 -6.98 0.61 15.74
N THR A 75 -7.14 0.31 17.02
CA THR A 75 -6.62 -0.94 17.62
C THR A 75 -7.23 -2.18 16.97
N GLU A 76 -8.55 -2.19 16.79
CA GLU A 76 -9.25 -3.31 16.16
C GLU A 76 -8.94 -3.40 14.66
N ALA A 77 -8.90 -2.26 13.97
CA ALA A 77 -8.55 -2.21 12.56
C ALA A 77 -7.13 -2.77 12.28
N MET A 78 -6.15 -2.36 13.09
CA MET A 78 -4.78 -2.84 12.94
C MET A 78 -4.63 -4.32 13.31
N LYS A 79 -5.43 -4.81 14.27
CA LYS A 79 -5.49 -6.23 14.60
C LYS A 79 -6.02 -7.03 13.41
N GLN A 80 -7.16 -6.64 12.83
CA GLN A 80 -7.73 -7.32 11.66
C GLN A 80 -6.77 -7.29 10.47
N PHE A 81 -6.10 -6.16 10.24
CA PHE A 81 -5.11 -6.06 9.17
C PHE A 81 -3.90 -6.98 9.42
N ALA A 82 -3.39 -7.06 10.66
CA ALA A 82 -2.31 -7.98 10.99
C ALA A 82 -2.70 -9.44 10.78
N GLU A 83 -3.89 -9.84 11.25
CA GLU A 83 -4.42 -11.20 11.10
C GLU A 83 -4.55 -11.57 9.62
N TRP A 84 -5.08 -10.66 8.78
CA TRP A 84 -5.16 -10.87 7.34
C TRP A 84 -3.76 -11.00 6.71
N VAL A 85 -2.80 -10.14 7.05
CA VAL A 85 -1.41 -10.22 6.55
C VAL A 85 -0.78 -11.55 6.90
N GLU A 86 -0.96 -12.03 8.12
CA GLU A 86 -0.44 -13.31 8.59
C GLU A 86 -1.12 -14.51 7.88
N GLU A 87 -2.45 -14.46 7.72
CA GLU A 87 -3.21 -15.48 7.00
C GLU A 87 -2.76 -15.62 5.54
N VAL A 88 -2.72 -14.51 4.78
CA VAL A 88 -2.34 -14.54 3.36
C VAL A 88 -0.86 -14.86 3.15
N SER A 89 -0.03 -14.65 4.15
CA SER A 89 1.41 -14.94 4.09
C SER A 89 1.71 -16.41 4.39
N GLY A 90 0.99 -17.01 5.34
CA GLY A 90 1.28 -18.36 5.83
C GLY A 90 2.73 -18.45 6.33
N GLU A 91 3.51 -19.37 5.80
CA GLU A 91 4.92 -19.54 6.16
C GLU A 91 5.88 -18.56 5.43
N ARG A 92 5.37 -17.75 4.50
CA ARG A 92 6.18 -16.77 3.75
C ARG A 92 6.35 -15.49 4.54
N GLU A 93 7.49 -14.84 4.38
CA GLU A 93 7.73 -13.52 4.97
C GLU A 93 6.92 -12.45 4.21
N PRO A 94 6.01 -11.68 4.88
CA PRO A 94 5.29 -10.59 4.24
C PRO A 94 6.24 -9.44 3.90
N VAL A 95 6.08 -8.90 2.71
CA VAL A 95 6.82 -7.72 2.22
C VAL A 95 5.82 -6.64 1.86
N PHE A 96 5.89 -5.53 2.56
CA PHE A 96 5.11 -4.32 2.26
C PHE A 96 5.59 -3.72 0.94
N VAL A 97 4.68 -3.44 0.03
CA VAL A 97 4.96 -2.81 -1.26
C VAL A 97 3.99 -1.64 -1.45
N ALA A 98 4.45 -0.49 -1.90
CA ALA A 98 3.58 0.62 -2.29
C ALA A 98 4.23 1.49 -3.38
N PHE A 99 3.41 2.27 -4.09
CA PHE A 99 3.92 3.29 -5.00
C PHE A 99 4.19 4.58 -4.22
N ASN A 100 5.45 5.00 -4.12
CA ASN A 100 5.91 6.01 -3.18
C ASN A 100 5.76 5.56 -1.71
N ALA A 101 6.20 4.34 -1.46
CA ALA A 101 6.06 3.64 -0.17
C ALA A 101 6.43 4.44 1.09
N PRO A 102 7.35 5.42 1.09
CA PRO A 102 7.61 6.25 2.28
C PRO A 102 6.36 6.89 2.87
N PHE A 103 5.36 7.24 2.05
CA PHE A 103 4.11 7.84 2.52
C PHE A 103 3.22 6.81 3.24
N ASP A 104 2.84 5.74 2.57
CA ASP A 104 1.95 4.73 3.13
C ASP A 104 2.60 3.99 4.31
N TRP A 105 3.88 3.67 4.15
CA TRP A 105 4.67 3.01 5.19
C TRP A 105 4.75 3.81 6.48
N MET A 106 4.91 5.13 6.40
CA MET A 106 4.97 6.01 7.56
C MET A 106 3.71 5.89 8.43
N PHE A 107 2.52 5.85 7.81
CA PHE A 107 1.26 5.70 8.51
C PHE A 107 1.06 4.27 9.03
N VAL A 108 1.24 3.28 8.19
CA VAL A 108 1.01 1.87 8.54
C VAL A 108 1.96 1.41 9.64
N ALA A 109 3.25 1.76 9.56
CA ALA A 109 4.22 1.39 10.58
C ALA A 109 3.94 2.07 11.93
N ASP A 110 3.59 3.38 11.91
CA ASP A 110 3.22 4.12 13.14
C ASP A 110 2.00 3.48 13.80
N TYR A 111 0.94 3.20 13.02
CA TYR A 111 -0.29 2.61 13.55
C TYR A 111 -0.07 1.20 14.10
N PHE A 112 0.69 0.34 13.42
CA PHE A 112 1.04 -0.97 13.94
C PHE A 112 1.77 -0.89 15.28
N HIS A 113 2.78 -0.03 15.41
CA HIS A 113 3.53 0.11 16.65
C HIS A 113 2.71 0.78 17.76
N ARG A 114 1.91 1.79 17.42
CA ARG A 114 1.10 2.55 18.39
C ARG A 114 -0.07 1.73 18.94
N TYR A 115 -0.77 1.00 18.09
CA TYR A 115 -2.02 0.33 18.44
C TYR A 115 -1.89 -1.18 18.67
N LEU A 116 -0.88 -1.82 18.09
CA LEU A 116 -0.68 -3.27 18.22
C LEU A 116 0.65 -3.66 18.88
N GLY A 117 1.60 -2.73 19.01
CA GLY A 117 2.92 -2.97 19.61
C GLY A 117 3.85 -3.84 18.74
N ARG A 118 3.41 -4.29 17.57
CA ARG A 118 4.17 -5.09 16.61
C ARG A 118 3.78 -4.75 15.18
N ASN A 119 4.68 -5.00 14.23
CA ASN A 119 4.42 -4.82 12.81
C ASN A 119 4.72 -6.13 12.06
N PRO A 120 3.74 -6.80 11.43
CA PRO A 120 3.95 -8.06 10.73
C PRO A 120 4.93 -7.95 9.55
N PHE A 121 5.07 -6.77 8.93
CA PHE A 121 6.04 -6.50 7.87
C PHE A 121 7.47 -6.21 8.38
N GLY A 122 7.68 -6.14 9.71
CA GLY A 122 8.97 -5.78 10.32
C GLY A 122 9.32 -4.30 10.12
N HIS A 123 10.50 -4.01 9.54
CA HIS A 123 11.04 -2.64 9.44
C HIS A 123 11.31 -2.20 8.00
N ARG A 124 10.79 -2.93 7.01
CA ARG A 124 11.16 -2.74 5.61
C ARG A 124 9.93 -2.60 4.73
N ALA A 125 10.01 -1.68 3.79
CA ALA A 125 9.05 -1.52 2.72
C ALA A 125 9.76 -1.46 1.37
N LEU A 126 9.14 -1.98 0.33
CA LEU A 126 9.62 -1.89 -1.03
C LEU A 126 8.88 -0.76 -1.75
N ASP A 127 9.63 0.19 -2.27
CA ASP A 127 9.09 1.31 -3.03
C ASP A 127 9.11 1.02 -4.53
N MET A 128 7.92 0.90 -5.14
CA MET A 128 7.78 0.68 -6.58
C MET A 128 8.33 1.83 -7.42
N LYS A 129 8.26 3.06 -6.93
CA LYS A 129 8.76 4.23 -7.64
C LYS A 129 10.27 4.18 -7.80
N ALA A 130 10.99 3.82 -6.72
CA ALA A 130 12.44 3.62 -6.76
C ALA A 130 12.83 2.40 -7.61
N LEU A 131 12.05 1.31 -7.51
CA LEU A 131 12.25 0.12 -8.35
C LEU A 131 12.10 0.46 -9.84
N PHE A 132 11.04 1.18 -10.23
CA PHE A 132 10.81 1.62 -11.61
C PHE A 132 11.94 2.48 -12.15
N MET A 133 12.44 3.42 -11.32
CA MET A 133 13.59 4.26 -11.68
C MET A 133 14.81 3.41 -12.05
N GLY A 134 15.13 2.40 -11.23
CA GLY A 134 16.26 1.50 -11.48
C GLY A 134 16.04 0.57 -12.67
N LEU A 135 14.85 0.00 -12.81
CA LEU A 135 14.47 -0.94 -13.87
C LEU A 135 14.51 -0.28 -15.25
N ARG A 136 13.96 0.92 -15.38
CA ARG A 136 13.88 1.66 -16.63
C ARG A 136 15.03 2.65 -16.87
N ARG A 137 15.91 2.85 -15.87
CA ARG A 137 17.04 3.80 -15.93
C ARG A 137 16.59 5.21 -16.29
N VAL A 138 15.49 5.65 -15.67
CA VAL A 138 14.89 6.97 -15.87
C VAL A 138 15.20 7.90 -14.71
N ASP A 139 15.09 9.22 -14.93
CA ASP A 139 15.23 10.21 -13.88
C ASP A 139 14.02 10.22 -12.91
N TRP A 140 14.22 10.74 -11.69
CA TRP A 140 13.18 10.82 -10.68
C TRP A 140 11.88 11.49 -11.16
N GLY A 141 11.95 12.54 -11.98
CA GLY A 141 10.80 13.23 -12.58
C GLY A 141 9.97 12.37 -13.53
N GLU A 142 10.53 11.25 -14.00
CA GLU A 142 9.88 10.29 -14.89
C GLU A 142 9.19 9.15 -14.14
N THR A 143 9.29 9.11 -12.80
CA THR A 143 8.76 8.03 -11.97
C THR A 143 7.36 8.31 -11.41
N THR A 144 6.51 9.06 -12.12
CA THR A 144 5.11 9.24 -11.70
C THR A 144 4.31 7.94 -11.91
N TYR A 145 3.26 7.72 -11.12
CA TYR A 145 2.37 6.57 -11.28
C TYR A 145 1.89 6.44 -12.73
N LYS A 146 1.43 7.55 -13.30
CA LYS A 146 0.99 7.63 -14.69
C LYS A 146 2.03 7.08 -15.67
N LYS A 147 3.28 7.53 -15.56
CA LYS A 147 4.36 7.08 -16.46
C LYS A 147 4.76 5.63 -16.23
N ALA A 148 4.79 5.21 -14.96
CA ALA A 148 5.09 3.83 -14.62
C ALA A 148 4.01 2.89 -15.16
N SER A 149 2.73 3.17 -14.93
CA SER A 149 1.61 2.36 -15.42
C SER A 149 1.56 2.32 -16.95
N ALA A 150 1.74 3.47 -17.63
CA ALA A 150 1.78 3.54 -19.09
C ALA A 150 2.88 2.66 -19.68
N ALA A 151 4.05 2.58 -19.04
CA ALA A 151 5.17 1.76 -19.51
C ALA A 151 4.86 0.25 -19.50
N PHE A 152 3.84 -0.19 -18.76
CA PHE A 152 3.35 -1.57 -18.69
C PHE A 152 1.96 -1.76 -19.31
N GLY A 153 1.42 -0.74 -19.99
CA GLY A 153 0.09 -0.80 -20.61
C GLY A 153 -1.07 -0.91 -19.62
N LEU A 154 -0.88 -0.40 -18.39
CA LEU A 154 -1.86 -0.42 -17.30
C LEU A 154 -2.59 0.93 -17.17
N PRO A 155 -3.73 0.98 -16.44
CA PRO A 155 -4.47 2.23 -16.19
C PRO A 155 -3.59 3.30 -15.54
N GLU A 156 -3.62 4.51 -16.10
CA GLU A 156 -2.72 5.61 -15.72
C GLU A 156 -3.22 6.47 -14.55
N ALA A 157 -4.47 6.31 -14.13
CA ALA A 157 -5.08 7.12 -13.09
C ALA A 157 -5.40 6.29 -11.85
N LEU A 158 -5.04 6.83 -10.68
CA LEU A 158 -5.49 6.33 -9.39
C LEU A 158 -6.93 6.79 -9.13
N SER A 159 -7.67 5.99 -8.39
CA SER A 159 -9.08 6.24 -8.06
C SER A 159 -9.25 7.04 -6.77
N HIS A 160 -8.18 7.15 -5.98
CA HIS A 160 -8.18 7.65 -4.61
C HIS A 160 -9.17 6.89 -3.71
N HIS A 161 -9.11 5.58 -3.84
CA HIS A 161 -9.80 4.62 -2.99
C HIS A 161 -8.80 3.51 -2.67
N ALA A 162 -8.36 3.44 -1.44
CA ALA A 162 -7.22 2.62 -1.00
C ALA A 162 -7.23 1.18 -1.55
N LEU A 163 -8.39 0.48 -1.53
CA LEU A 163 -8.45 -0.87 -2.07
C LEU A 163 -8.19 -0.93 -3.58
N LYS A 164 -8.81 -0.03 -4.35
CA LYS A 164 -8.67 -0.04 -5.82
C LYS A 164 -7.23 0.29 -6.22
N ASP A 165 -6.64 1.24 -5.51
CA ASP A 165 -5.29 1.71 -5.79
C ASP A 165 -4.25 0.67 -5.34
N ALA A 166 -4.49 -0.07 -4.24
CA ALA A 166 -3.70 -1.24 -3.85
C ALA A 166 -3.76 -2.38 -4.89
N VAL A 167 -4.95 -2.66 -5.47
CA VAL A 167 -5.11 -3.66 -6.53
C VAL A 167 -4.35 -3.26 -7.79
N GLN A 168 -4.51 -2.01 -8.25
CA GLN A 168 -3.76 -1.48 -9.40
C GLN A 168 -2.25 -1.48 -9.15
N GLY A 169 -1.83 -1.13 -7.93
CA GLY A 169 -0.43 -1.21 -7.52
C GLY A 169 0.11 -2.64 -7.55
N ALA A 170 -0.68 -3.63 -7.13
CA ALA A 170 -0.30 -5.04 -7.19
C ALA A 170 -0.12 -5.54 -8.62
N GLU A 171 -0.98 -5.10 -9.56
CA GLU A 171 -0.83 -5.39 -10.99
C GLU A 171 0.44 -4.77 -11.57
N LEU A 172 0.70 -3.50 -11.24
CA LEU A 172 1.91 -2.80 -11.68
C LEU A 172 3.18 -3.48 -11.14
N PHE A 173 3.18 -3.86 -9.86
CA PHE A 173 4.33 -4.54 -9.27
C PHE A 173 4.55 -5.94 -9.86
N ALA A 174 3.48 -6.69 -10.15
CA ALA A 174 3.58 -7.97 -10.84
C ALA A 174 4.23 -7.84 -12.23
N ALA A 175 3.87 -6.79 -12.99
CA ALA A 175 4.49 -6.50 -14.28
C ALA A 175 5.98 -6.14 -14.14
N MET A 176 6.35 -5.34 -13.15
CA MET A 176 7.75 -5.03 -12.87
C MET A 176 8.56 -6.28 -12.49
N LEU A 177 7.99 -7.19 -11.68
CA LEU A 177 8.64 -8.45 -11.32
C LEU A 177 8.81 -9.38 -12.52
N ALA A 178 7.85 -9.40 -13.45
CA ALA A 178 7.95 -10.18 -14.67
C ALA A 178 9.12 -9.70 -15.54
N GLU A 179 9.25 -8.39 -15.76
CA GLU A 179 10.35 -7.81 -16.52
C GLU A 179 11.72 -8.06 -15.85
N LEU A 180 11.80 -7.95 -14.52
CA LEU A 180 13.04 -8.28 -13.79
C LEU A 180 13.50 -9.72 -14.04
N LYS A 181 12.56 -10.68 -14.11
CA LYS A 181 12.87 -12.08 -14.39
C LYS A 181 13.38 -12.26 -15.82
N GLU A 182 12.79 -11.58 -16.81
CA GLU A 182 13.25 -11.62 -18.20
C GLU A 182 14.71 -11.12 -18.33
N LEU A 183 15.06 -10.04 -17.64
CA LEU A 183 16.42 -9.50 -17.60
C LEU A 183 17.45 -10.44 -16.95
N GLU A 184 17.03 -11.38 -16.07
CA GLU A 184 17.92 -12.40 -15.50
C GLU A 184 18.26 -13.48 -16.52
N TYR A 185 17.36 -13.81 -17.47
CA TYR A 185 17.59 -14.82 -18.50
C TYR A 185 18.44 -14.34 -19.68
N GLU A 186 18.58 -13.03 -19.85
CA GLU A 186 19.39 -12.44 -20.92
C GLU A 186 20.89 -12.25 -20.55
N ARG A 187 21.28 -12.61 -19.33
CA ARG A 187 22.68 -12.54 -18.83
C ARG A 187 23.34 -13.91 -18.85
#